data_28a9945e87fefdf1a871a0498a23defd
#
_entry.id   28a9945e87fefdf1a871a0498a23defd
#
_cell.length_a   1.000
_cell.length_b   1.000
_cell.length_c   1.000
_cell.angle_alpha   90.00
_cell.angle_beta   90.00
_cell.angle_gamma   90.00
#
_symmetry.space_group_name_H-M   'P 1'
#
loop_
_entity.id
_entity.type
_entity.pdbx_description
1 polymer ?
#
loop_
_entity_poly.entity_id
_entity_poly.type
_entity_poly.pdbx_seq_one_letter_code
_entity_poly.pdbx_strand_id
1 'polypeptide(L)'
;MKAIHFTEMLRQIDQAYQHRALVDVYAYKGETGAIIHYRGWLVHHVAWRQGFIRLRNPKNRELRTMPQIFIIQINNQKIYL
;
A
#
# COMPACT_ATOMS: atom_id res chain seq x y z
N MET A 1 15.87 -8.22 5.77
CA MET A 1 14.53 -7.84 5.26
C MET A 1 14.20 -8.69 4.05
N LYS A 2 13.01 -9.25 4.02
CA LYS A 2 12.54 -10.08 2.90
C LYS A 2 12.17 -9.19 1.71
N ALA A 3 12.44 -9.68 0.49
CA ALA A 3 12.01 -9.02 -0.74
C ALA A 3 10.94 -9.87 -1.40
N ILE A 4 9.89 -9.23 -1.93
CA ILE A 4 8.81 -9.92 -2.62
C ILE A 4 8.56 -9.26 -3.97
N HIS A 5 8.09 -10.05 -4.92
CA HIS A 5 7.74 -9.54 -6.24
C HIS A 5 6.48 -8.66 -6.15
N PHE A 6 6.37 -7.70 -7.07
CA PHE A 6 5.23 -6.81 -7.16
C PHE A 6 3.89 -7.55 -7.19
N THR A 7 3.82 -8.69 -7.89
CA THR A 7 2.57 -9.48 -7.96
C THR A 7 2.20 -10.07 -6.61
N GLU A 8 3.19 -10.46 -5.81
CA GLU A 8 2.92 -10.94 -4.45
C GLU A 8 2.42 -9.80 -3.56
N MET A 9 2.97 -8.59 -3.75
CA MET A 9 2.46 -7.41 -3.04
C MET A 9 0.98 -7.19 -3.34
N LEU A 10 0.58 -7.29 -4.61
CA LEU A 10 -0.83 -7.12 -5.00
C LEU A 10 -1.71 -8.16 -4.32
N ARG A 11 -1.23 -9.40 -4.24
CA ARG A 11 -1.95 -10.48 -3.55
C ARG A 11 -2.14 -10.17 -2.06
N GLN A 12 -1.08 -9.69 -1.41
CA GLN A 12 -1.16 -9.35 0.01
C GLN A 12 -2.10 -8.17 0.27
N ILE A 13 -2.10 -7.18 -0.62
CA ILE A 13 -3.02 -6.05 -0.53
C ILE A 13 -4.47 -6.54 -0.65
N ASP A 14 -4.73 -7.43 -1.60
CA ASP A 14 -6.06 -8.00 -1.79
C ASP A 14 -6.52 -8.76 -0.56
N GLN A 15 -5.65 -9.58 0.02
CA GLN A 15 -5.95 -10.29 1.25
C GLN A 15 -6.25 -9.34 2.41
N ALA A 16 -5.44 -8.31 2.57
CA ALA A 16 -5.65 -7.32 3.62
C ALA A 16 -6.98 -6.60 3.43
N TYR A 17 -7.34 -6.30 2.19
CA TYR A 17 -8.63 -5.68 1.87
C TYR A 17 -9.79 -6.60 2.27
N GLN A 18 -9.71 -7.87 1.90
CA GLN A 18 -10.79 -8.83 2.17
C GLN A 18 -10.95 -9.12 3.66
N HIS A 19 -9.86 -9.19 4.39
CA HIS A 19 -9.87 -9.51 5.81
C HIS A 19 -9.88 -8.28 6.72
N ARG A 20 -9.88 -7.08 6.14
CA ARG A 20 -9.83 -5.82 6.87
C ARG A 20 -8.64 -5.75 7.81
N ALA A 21 -7.51 -6.27 7.35
CA ALA A 21 -6.27 -6.26 8.11
C ALA A 21 -5.53 -4.94 7.93
N LEU A 22 -4.84 -4.49 8.97
CA LEU A 22 -4.00 -3.31 8.89
C LEU A 22 -2.73 -3.65 8.10
N VAL A 23 -2.21 -2.67 7.35
CA VAL A 23 -0.96 -2.81 6.61
C VAL A 23 -0.01 -1.68 6.97
N ASP A 24 1.29 -1.97 6.87
CA ASP A 24 2.33 -0.96 6.93
C ASP A 24 2.89 -0.79 5.52
N VAL A 25 2.79 0.41 4.98
CA VAL A 25 3.20 0.67 3.60
C VAL A 25 4.16 1.85 3.55
N TYR A 26 5.25 1.70 2.81
CA TYR A 26 6.10 2.82 2.41
C TYR A 26 5.86 3.07 0.93
N ALA A 27 5.59 4.30 0.58
CA ALA A 27 5.30 4.67 -0.81
C ALA A 27 5.87 6.05 -1.13
N TYR A 28 6.18 6.26 -2.40
CA TYR A 28 6.58 7.59 -2.86
C TYR A 28 5.36 8.52 -2.88
N LYS A 29 5.61 9.78 -2.54
CA LYS A 29 4.65 10.85 -2.76
C LYS A 29 4.91 11.44 -4.14
N GLY A 30 3.92 11.39 -5.03
CA GLY A 30 4.11 11.65 -6.45
C GLY A 30 4.71 13.01 -6.80
N GLU A 31 4.37 14.07 -6.05
CA GLU A 31 4.80 15.42 -6.39
C GLU A 31 6.23 15.72 -5.96
N THR A 32 6.66 15.15 -4.84
CA THR A 32 7.93 15.52 -4.23
C THR A 32 8.97 14.41 -4.27
N GLY A 33 8.56 13.17 -4.57
CA GLY A 33 9.44 12.01 -4.49
C GLY A 33 9.77 11.59 -3.05
N ALA A 34 9.20 12.25 -2.05
CA ALA A 34 9.41 11.88 -0.66
C ALA A 34 8.80 10.51 -0.39
N ILE A 35 9.40 9.78 0.56
CA ILE A 35 8.87 8.48 1.00
C ILE A 35 8.01 8.70 2.23
N ILE A 36 6.77 8.24 2.17
CA ILE A 36 5.81 8.35 3.27
C ILE A 36 5.57 6.97 3.85
N HIS A 37 5.54 6.87 5.17
CA HIS A 37 5.22 5.64 5.88
C HIS A 37 3.78 5.68 6.39
N TYR A 38 2.95 4.80 5.86
CA TYR A 38 1.57 4.63 6.29
C TYR A 38 1.53 3.44 7.26
N ARG A 39 1.64 3.73 8.55
CA ARG A 39 1.73 2.69 9.57
C ARG A 39 0.34 2.31 10.08
N GLY A 40 -0.03 1.05 9.91
CA GLY A 40 -1.29 0.53 10.43
C GLY A 40 -2.51 1.14 9.79
N TRP A 41 -2.53 1.24 8.47
CA TRP A 41 -3.68 1.74 7.72
C TRP A 41 -4.47 0.58 7.13
N LEU A 42 -5.76 0.83 6.88
CA LEU A 42 -6.64 -0.14 6.21
C LEU A 42 -6.60 0.08 4.70
N VAL A 43 -6.71 -1.02 3.96
CA VAL A 43 -6.93 -0.94 2.52
C VAL A 43 -8.40 -0.60 2.30
N HIS A 44 -8.68 0.62 1.87
CA HIS A 44 -10.06 1.10 1.69
C HIS A 44 -10.64 0.70 0.34
N HIS A 45 -9.83 0.75 -0.71
CA HIS A 45 -10.27 0.44 -2.06
C HIS A 45 -9.07 0.03 -2.90
N VAL A 46 -9.30 -0.90 -3.83
CA VAL A 46 -8.28 -1.34 -4.78
C VAL A 46 -8.85 -1.20 -6.17
N ALA A 47 -8.17 -0.40 -7.00
CA ALA A 47 -8.55 -0.22 -8.40
C ALA A 47 -7.50 -0.91 -9.27
N TRP A 48 -7.66 -2.23 -9.44
CA TRP A 48 -6.67 -3.05 -10.13
C TRP A 48 -6.38 -2.58 -11.55
N ARG A 49 -7.44 -2.26 -12.30
CA ARG A 49 -7.30 -1.85 -13.70
C ARG A 49 -6.70 -0.47 -13.86
N GLN A 50 -7.03 0.44 -12.94
CA GLN A 50 -6.51 1.80 -12.95
C GLN A 50 -5.12 1.90 -12.34
N GLY A 51 -4.68 0.86 -11.63
CA GLY A 51 -3.33 0.79 -11.08
C GLY A 51 -3.11 1.60 -9.82
N PHE A 52 -4.15 1.83 -9.01
CA PHE A 52 -3.98 2.54 -7.75
C PHE A 52 -4.67 1.82 -6.59
N ILE A 53 -4.31 2.20 -5.38
CA ILE A 53 -5.01 1.78 -4.16
C ILE A 53 -5.33 3.01 -3.33
N ARG A 54 -6.31 2.86 -2.45
CA ARG A 54 -6.66 3.88 -1.47
C ARG A 54 -6.55 3.30 -0.08
N LEU A 55 -5.79 3.98 0.78
CA LEU A 55 -5.64 3.59 2.17
C LEU A 55 -6.46 4.53 3.05
N ARG A 56 -6.95 4.00 4.16
CA ARG A 56 -7.69 4.78 5.15
C ARG A 56 -7.01 4.66 6.50
N ASN A 57 -6.76 5.81 7.13
CA ASN A 57 -6.25 5.84 8.48
C ASN A 57 -7.39 5.50 9.45
N PRO A 58 -7.31 4.41 10.22
CA PRO A 58 -8.41 4.01 11.10
C PRO A 58 -8.66 4.97 12.25
N LYS A 59 -7.68 5.83 12.60
CA LYS A 59 -7.80 6.74 13.73
C LYS A 59 -8.58 8.01 13.39
N ASN A 60 -8.34 8.58 12.19
CA ASN A 60 -8.93 9.85 11.81
C ASN A 60 -9.70 9.79 10.49
N ARG A 61 -9.82 8.61 9.89
CA ARG A 61 -10.52 8.36 8.62
C ARG A 61 -9.93 9.10 7.43
N GLU A 62 -8.69 9.54 7.53
CA GLU A 62 -8.00 10.15 6.40
C GLU A 62 -7.85 9.15 5.26
N LEU A 63 -8.08 9.60 4.03
CA LEU A 63 -7.90 8.77 2.83
C LEU A 63 -6.67 9.24 2.06
N ARG A 64 -5.92 8.28 1.54
CA ARG A 64 -4.77 8.55 0.67
C ARG A 64 -4.81 7.59 -0.51
N THR A 65 -4.74 8.15 -1.70
CA THR A 65 -4.71 7.37 -2.94
C THR A 65 -3.30 7.40 -3.50
N MET A 66 -2.82 6.26 -3.94
CA MET A 66 -1.47 6.14 -4.50
C MET A 66 -1.44 5.14 -5.63
N PRO A 67 -0.61 5.37 -6.67
CA PRO A 67 -0.37 4.35 -7.69
C PRO A 67 0.27 3.11 -7.05
N GLN A 68 -0.12 1.93 -7.50
CA GLN A 68 0.44 0.68 -6.98
C GLN A 68 1.96 0.63 -7.14
N ILE A 69 2.47 1.16 -8.26
CA ILE A 69 3.90 1.12 -8.55
C ILE A 69 4.72 2.05 -7.64
N PHE A 70 4.07 2.95 -6.90
CA PHE A 70 4.76 3.83 -5.96
C PHE A 70 5.05 3.14 -4.62
N ILE A 71 4.46 1.96 -4.37
CA ILE A 71 4.68 1.22 -3.13
C ILE A 71 6.03 0.53 -3.22
N ILE A 72 6.92 0.83 -2.27
CA ILE A 72 8.27 0.27 -2.26
C ILE A 72 8.48 -0.75 -1.16
N GLN A 73 7.56 -0.81 -0.19
CA GLN A 73 7.67 -1.74 0.91
C GLN A 73 6.30 -1.97 1.52
N ILE A 74 5.98 -3.22 1.87
CA ILE A 74 4.74 -3.56 2.56
C ILE A 74 5.05 -4.57 3.67
N ASN A 75 4.52 -4.31 4.87
CA ASN A 75 4.66 -5.21 6.02
C ASN A 75 6.09 -5.71 6.21
N ASN A 76 7.04 -4.78 6.15
CA ASN A 76 8.47 -5.03 6.32
C ASN A 76 9.08 -5.91 5.22
N GLN A 77 8.51 -5.88 4.03
CA GLN A 77 9.02 -6.59 2.86
C GLN A 77 9.26 -5.59 1.74
N LYS A 78 10.46 -5.60 1.16
CA LYS A 78 10.79 -4.75 0.01
C LYS A 78 10.13 -5.28 -1.25
N ILE A 79 9.72 -4.37 -2.13
CA ILE A 79 9.04 -4.72 -3.38
C ILE A 79 10.03 -4.62 -4.54
N TYR A 80 10.05 -5.63 -5.42
CA TYR A 80 10.80 -5.55 -6.68
C TYR A 80 9.87 -5.90 -7.85
N LEU A 81 10.23 -5.40 -9.01
CA LEU A 81 9.48 -5.61 -10.25
C LEU A 81 9.99 -6.80 -11.04
#